data_8cc278e5a2f16967a3979c91e7abc319
#
_entry.id   8cc278e5a2f16967a3979c91e7abc319
#
_cell.length_a   1.000
_cell.length_b   1.000
_cell.length_c   1.000
_cell.angle_alpha   90.00
_cell.angle_beta   90.00
_cell.angle_gamma   90.00
#
_symmetry.space_group_name_H-M   'P 1'
#
loop_
_entity.id
_entity.type
_entity.pdbx_description
1 polymer ?
#
loop_
_entity_poly.entity_id
_entity_poly.type
_entity_poly.pdbx_seq_one_letter_code
_entity_poly.pdbx_strand_id
1 'polypeptide(L)'
;PLTLLALPVAEFARLMVEHPPFRDFVFHLFAERIGDLMHLVEEVAFARLDQRLAKLILARNEAVLGVTHQQLADELGSVREIVSRLLKGFAEQGLVTLGREQLTVIDREGLQKLAAV
;
A
#
# COMPACT_ATOMS: atom_id res chain seq x y z
N PRO A 1 -0.72 36.84 -6.22
CA PRO A 1 -1.41 37.05 -4.94
C PRO A 1 -2.47 35.97 -4.70
N LEU A 2 -2.59 35.56 -3.46
CA LEU A 2 -3.55 34.57 -3.01
C LEU A 2 -4.78 35.26 -2.40
N THR A 3 -5.97 34.95 -2.90
CA THR A 3 -7.20 35.47 -2.36
C THR A 3 -7.87 34.39 -1.50
N LEU A 4 -8.16 34.71 -0.25
CA LEU A 4 -8.81 33.80 0.68
C LEU A 4 -10.14 34.39 1.13
N LEU A 5 -11.14 33.51 1.21
CA LEU A 5 -12.43 33.82 1.80
C LEU A 5 -12.52 33.12 3.15
N ALA A 6 -12.80 33.89 4.19
CA ALA A 6 -13.00 33.35 5.53
C ALA A 6 -14.47 33.25 5.84
N LEU A 7 -14.92 32.06 6.23
CA LEU A 7 -16.31 31.82 6.64
C LEU A 7 -16.35 31.50 8.12
N PRO A 8 -17.07 32.31 8.93
CA PRO A 8 -17.20 32.02 10.36
C PRO A 8 -17.81 30.64 10.61
N VAL A 9 -17.38 29.98 11.69
CA VAL A 9 -17.84 28.63 12.03
C VAL A 9 -19.37 28.57 12.16
N ALA A 10 -19.98 29.59 12.76
CA ALA A 10 -21.42 29.64 12.91
C ALA A 10 -22.15 29.70 11.56
N GLU A 11 -21.62 30.47 10.61
CA GLU A 11 -22.19 30.56 9.26
C GLU A 11 -21.99 29.25 8.50
N PHE A 12 -20.84 28.63 8.65
CA PHE A 12 -20.58 27.33 8.06
C PHE A 12 -21.57 26.28 8.54
N ALA A 13 -21.77 26.20 9.87
CA ALA A 13 -22.73 25.27 10.48
C ALA A 13 -24.16 25.51 9.98
N ARG A 14 -24.55 26.78 9.88
CA ARG A 14 -25.87 27.16 9.38
C ARG A 14 -26.06 26.71 7.93
N LEU A 15 -25.09 26.98 7.08
CA LEU A 15 -25.13 26.60 5.65
C LEU A 15 -25.19 25.10 5.47
N MET A 16 -24.49 24.35 6.32
CA MET A 16 -24.49 22.86 6.26
C MET A 16 -25.91 22.31 6.51
N VAL A 17 -26.69 22.98 7.38
CA VAL A 17 -28.04 22.55 7.70
C VAL A 17 -29.06 23.11 6.71
N GLU A 18 -28.96 24.37 6.36
CA GLU A 18 -30.00 25.08 5.61
C GLU A 18 -29.84 25.09 4.11
N HIS A 19 -28.61 24.80 3.60
CA HIS A 19 -28.32 24.88 2.18
C HIS A 19 -27.76 23.55 1.64
N PRO A 20 -28.66 22.64 1.17
CA PRO A 20 -28.24 21.32 0.70
C PRO A 20 -27.12 21.31 -0.37
N PRO A 21 -27.13 22.18 -1.41
CA PRO A 21 -26.03 22.19 -2.39
C PRO A 21 -24.67 22.50 -1.74
N PHE A 22 -24.61 23.37 -0.77
CA PHE A 22 -23.38 23.67 -0.04
C PHE A 22 -22.91 22.45 0.76
N ARG A 23 -23.83 21.80 1.47
CA ARG A 23 -23.53 20.59 2.24
C ARG A 23 -23.00 19.48 1.34
N ASP A 24 -23.63 19.24 0.19
CA ASP A 24 -23.21 18.22 -0.75
C ASP A 24 -21.81 18.52 -1.30
N PHE A 25 -21.52 19.77 -1.60
CA PHE A 25 -20.20 20.22 -2.04
C PHE A 25 -19.13 19.91 -0.98
N VAL A 26 -19.40 20.25 0.27
CA VAL A 26 -18.46 20.03 1.39
C VAL A 26 -18.23 18.54 1.60
N PHE A 27 -19.28 17.73 1.61
CA PHE A 27 -19.13 16.27 1.77
C PHE A 27 -18.34 15.65 0.64
N HIS A 28 -18.59 16.08 -0.59
CA HIS A 28 -17.85 15.59 -1.75
C HIS A 28 -16.37 15.95 -1.65
N LEU A 29 -16.08 17.18 -1.25
CA LEU A 29 -14.69 17.64 -1.06
C LEU A 29 -13.97 16.82 0.01
N PHE A 30 -14.62 16.57 1.14
CA PHE A 30 -14.03 15.75 2.21
C PHE A 30 -13.84 14.29 1.76
N ALA A 31 -14.81 13.74 1.04
CA ALA A 31 -14.71 12.38 0.53
C ALA A 31 -13.49 12.22 -0.39
N GLU A 32 -13.24 13.18 -1.28
CA GLU A 32 -12.06 13.18 -2.14
C GLU A 32 -10.76 13.26 -1.33
N ARG A 33 -10.71 14.16 -0.33
CA ARG A 33 -9.52 14.32 0.50
C ARG A 33 -9.23 13.08 1.33
N ILE A 34 -10.26 12.44 1.87
CA ILE A 34 -10.10 11.20 2.63
C ILE A 34 -9.61 10.10 1.71
N GLY A 35 -10.16 10.00 0.50
CA GLY A 35 -9.71 9.03 -0.49
C GLY A 35 -8.24 9.19 -0.84
N ASP A 36 -7.78 10.43 -1.07
CA ASP A 36 -6.39 10.73 -1.36
C ASP A 36 -5.48 10.33 -0.19
N LEU A 37 -5.87 10.63 1.05
CA LEU A 37 -5.11 10.26 2.23
C LEU A 37 -5.03 8.75 2.41
N MET A 38 -6.14 8.03 2.20
CA MET A 38 -6.16 6.57 2.30
C MET A 38 -5.26 5.93 1.26
N HIS A 39 -5.26 6.47 0.05
CA HIS A 39 -4.38 6.00 -1.02
C HIS A 39 -2.90 6.18 -0.64
N LEU A 40 -2.55 7.34 -0.09
CA LEU A 40 -1.20 7.62 0.37
C LEU A 40 -0.77 6.67 1.49
N VAL A 41 -1.65 6.41 2.45
CA VAL A 41 -1.38 5.46 3.54
C VAL A 41 -1.12 4.06 2.98
N GLU A 42 -1.92 3.62 2.01
CA GLU A 42 -1.73 2.33 1.36
C GLU A 42 -0.38 2.24 0.66
N GLU A 43 0.01 3.27 -0.08
CA GLU A 43 1.30 3.30 -0.77
C GLU A 43 2.47 3.15 0.20
N VAL A 44 2.44 3.89 1.31
CA VAL A 44 3.50 3.82 2.32
C VAL A 44 3.54 2.45 2.98
N ALA A 45 2.38 1.89 3.32
CA ALA A 45 2.28 0.57 3.93
C ALA A 45 2.82 -0.52 3.00
N PHE A 46 2.47 -0.47 1.71
CA PHE A 46 2.96 -1.43 0.72
C PHE A 46 4.47 -1.35 0.54
N ALA A 47 5.03 -0.14 0.48
CA ALA A 47 6.47 0.04 0.34
C ALA A 47 7.24 -0.61 1.48
N ARG A 48 6.74 -0.48 2.72
CA ARG A 48 7.37 -1.11 3.89
C ARG A 48 7.26 -2.63 3.84
N LEU A 49 6.11 -3.15 3.41
CA LEU A 49 5.91 -4.59 3.29
C LEU A 49 6.76 -5.18 2.17
N ASP A 50 6.93 -4.47 1.05
CA ASP A 50 7.82 -4.86 -0.04
C ASP A 50 9.24 -5.09 0.48
N GLN A 51 9.77 -4.12 1.22
CA GLN A 51 11.11 -4.21 1.81
C GLN A 51 11.24 -5.38 2.76
N ARG A 52 10.27 -5.54 3.64
CA ARG A 52 10.29 -6.61 4.65
C ARG A 52 10.18 -7.98 4.00
N LEU A 53 9.34 -8.12 2.99
CA LEU A 53 9.18 -9.37 2.26
C LEU A 53 10.47 -9.71 1.50
N ALA A 54 11.09 -8.73 0.85
CA ALA A 54 12.35 -8.93 0.16
C ALA A 54 13.44 -9.40 1.14
N LYS A 55 13.53 -8.77 2.30
CA LYS A 55 14.47 -9.16 3.36
C LYS A 55 14.21 -10.58 3.85
N LEU A 56 12.94 -10.94 4.01
CA LEU A 56 12.55 -12.27 4.46
C LEU A 56 12.97 -13.35 3.47
N ILE A 57 12.76 -13.10 2.18
CA ILE A 57 13.18 -14.01 1.11
C ILE A 57 14.70 -14.14 1.08
N LEU A 58 15.42 -13.03 1.15
CA LEU A 58 16.88 -13.02 1.13
C LEU A 58 17.49 -13.72 2.34
N ALA A 59 16.84 -13.62 3.51
CA ALA A 59 17.33 -14.23 4.75
C ALA A 59 17.39 -15.76 4.67
N ARG A 60 16.59 -16.38 3.82
CA ARG A 60 16.60 -17.83 3.65
C ARG A 60 17.81 -18.33 2.87
N ASN A 61 18.46 -17.44 2.11
CA ASN A 61 19.71 -17.70 1.40
C ASN A 61 19.69 -18.94 0.49
N GLU A 62 18.54 -19.20 -0.12
CA GLU A 62 18.33 -20.29 -1.07
C GLU A 62 17.79 -19.74 -2.38
N ALA A 63 18.14 -20.39 -3.51
CA ALA A 63 17.62 -20.00 -4.81
C ALA A 63 16.16 -20.42 -4.98
N VAL A 64 15.80 -21.55 -4.41
CA VAL A 64 14.45 -22.12 -4.47
C VAL A 64 13.94 -22.30 -3.05
N LEU A 65 12.81 -21.64 -2.76
CA LEU A 65 12.18 -21.69 -1.44
C LEU A 65 10.92 -22.55 -1.49
N GLY A 66 10.89 -23.60 -0.68
CA GLY A 66 9.66 -24.39 -0.49
C GLY A 66 8.78 -23.74 0.56
N VAL A 67 8.04 -22.72 0.16
CA VAL A 67 7.27 -21.90 1.08
C VAL A 67 5.93 -21.52 0.46
N THR A 68 4.89 -21.46 1.29
CA THR A 68 3.57 -20.99 0.86
C THR A 68 3.42 -19.50 1.12
N HIS A 69 2.47 -18.87 0.42
CA HIS A 69 2.14 -17.47 0.67
C HIS A 69 1.65 -17.25 2.09
N GLN A 70 0.93 -18.23 2.66
CA GLN A 70 0.46 -18.17 4.03
C GLN A 70 1.61 -18.18 5.04
N GLN A 71 2.62 -19.02 4.79
CA GLN A 71 3.80 -19.08 5.66
C GLN A 71 4.55 -17.74 5.66
N LEU A 72 4.71 -17.14 4.50
CA LEU A 72 5.34 -15.83 4.38
C LEU A 72 4.51 -14.74 5.06
N ALA A 73 3.18 -14.82 4.91
CA ALA A 73 2.28 -13.88 5.57
C ALA A 73 2.38 -13.98 7.10
N ASP A 74 2.45 -15.19 7.63
CA ASP A 74 2.59 -15.42 9.06
C ASP A 74 3.89 -14.83 9.60
N GLU A 75 5.00 -15.05 8.90
CA GLU A 75 6.30 -14.49 9.28
C GLU A 75 6.34 -12.97 9.14
N LEU A 76 5.64 -12.42 8.16
CA LEU A 76 5.60 -10.99 7.89
C LEU A 76 4.64 -10.25 8.83
N GLY A 77 3.74 -10.99 9.47
CA GLY A 77 2.68 -10.37 10.28
C GLY A 77 1.60 -9.73 9.42
N SER A 78 1.32 -10.31 8.26
CA SER A 78 0.34 -9.81 7.31
C SER A 78 -0.65 -10.92 6.94
N VAL A 79 -1.42 -10.71 5.89
CA VAL A 79 -2.39 -11.69 5.40
C VAL A 79 -1.97 -12.21 4.04
N ARG A 80 -2.44 -13.42 3.72
CA ARG A 80 -2.07 -14.12 2.49
C ARG A 80 -2.34 -13.30 1.23
N GLU A 81 -3.46 -12.60 1.17
CA GLU A 81 -3.87 -11.83 -0.01
C GLU A 81 -2.88 -10.71 -0.33
N ILE A 82 -2.37 -10.05 0.71
CA ILE A 82 -1.37 -8.98 0.54
C ILE A 82 -0.05 -9.57 0.08
N VAL A 83 0.40 -10.67 0.69
CA VAL A 83 1.64 -11.35 0.29
C VAL A 83 1.53 -11.84 -1.15
N SER A 84 0.41 -12.43 -1.54
CA SER A 84 0.20 -12.88 -2.92
C SER A 84 0.31 -11.74 -3.91
N ARG A 85 -0.23 -10.58 -3.57
CA ARG A 85 -0.14 -9.37 -4.41
C ARG A 85 1.30 -8.86 -4.52
N LEU A 86 2.01 -8.82 -3.42
CA LEU A 86 3.42 -8.39 -3.39
C LEU A 86 4.30 -9.32 -4.22
N LEU A 87 4.12 -10.63 -4.06
CA LEU A 87 4.88 -11.63 -4.81
C LEU A 87 4.59 -11.56 -6.31
N LYS A 88 3.34 -11.32 -6.67
CA LYS A 88 2.96 -11.12 -8.07
C LYS A 88 3.71 -9.92 -8.66
N GLY A 89 3.79 -8.84 -7.90
CA GLY A 89 4.56 -7.66 -8.28
C GLY A 89 6.04 -7.97 -8.46
N PHE A 90 6.63 -8.75 -7.57
CA PHE A 90 8.02 -9.19 -7.70
C PHE A 90 8.22 -10.04 -8.95
N ALA A 91 7.29 -10.93 -9.25
CA ALA A 91 7.35 -11.76 -10.44
C ALA A 91 7.24 -10.92 -11.72
N GLU A 92 6.40 -9.92 -11.74
CA GLU A 92 6.25 -9.00 -12.86
C GLU A 92 7.52 -8.19 -13.11
N GLN A 93 8.28 -7.90 -12.06
CA GLN A 93 9.55 -7.19 -12.15
C GLN A 93 10.73 -8.13 -12.51
N GLY A 94 10.47 -9.42 -12.63
CA GLY A 94 11.50 -10.39 -12.94
C GLY A 94 12.41 -10.76 -11.77
N LEU A 95 12.00 -10.47 -10.54
CA LEU A 95 12.79 -10.75 -9.34
C LEU A 95 12.66 -12.21 -8.91
N VAL A 96 11.49 -12.79 -9.07
CA VAL A 96 11.19 -14.16 -8.67
C VAL A 96 10.29 -14.83 -9.72
N THR A 97 10.20 -16.17 -9.66
CA THR A 97 9.13 -16.93 -10.31
C THR A 97 8.36 -17.68 -9.23
N LEU A 98 7.05 -17.80 -9.45
CA LEU A 98 6.16 -18.43 -8.49
C LEU A 98 5.69 -19.77 -9.00
N GLY A 99 5.74 -20.78 -8.16
CA GLY A 99 5.22 -22.10 -8.43
C GLY A 99 4.30 -22.53 -7.30
N ARG A 100 3.76 -23.71 -7.39
CA ARG A 100 2.89 -24.27 -6.35
C ARG A 100 3.73 -24.58 -5.11
N GLU A 101 3.45 -23.85 -4.01
CA GLU A 101 4.20 -23.97 -2.76
C GLU A 101 5.71 -23.81 -2.94
N GLN A 102 6.10 -22.97 -3.92
CA GLN A 102 7.50 -22.80 -4.28
C GLN A 102 7.72 -21.41 -4.85
N LEU A 103 8.85 -20.82 -4.50
CA LEU A 103 9.30 -19.53 -5.00
C LEU A 103 10.75 -19.65 -5.40
N THR A 104 11.09 -19.22 -6.61
CA THR A 104 12.46 -19.23 -7.11
C THR A 104 12.97 -17.80 -7.25
N VAL A 105 14.10 -17.50 -6.64
CA VAL A 105 14.76 -16.21 -6.77
C VAL A 105 15.51 -16.16 -8.09
N ILE A 106 15.10 -15.22 -8.96
CA ILE A 106 15.70 -15.04 -10.29
C ILE A 106 16.73 -13.92 -10.25
N ASP A 107 16.41 -12.80 -9.62
CA ASP A 107 17.28 -11.63 -9.54
C ASP A 107 17.53 -11.25 -8.07
N ARG A 108 18.53 -11.90 -7.50
CA ARG A 108 18.90 -11.69 -6.10
C ARG A 108 19.38 -10.26 -5.87
N GLU A 109 20.12 -9.72 -6.82
CA GLU A 109 20.62 -8.34 -6.73
C GLU A 109 19.47 -7.32 -6.72
N GLY A 110 18.46 -7.55 -7.56
CA GLY A 110 17.27 -6.72 -7.59
C GLY A 110 16.50 -6.74 -6.27
N LEU A 111 16.39 -7.94 -5.66
CA LEU A 111 15.77 -8.06 -4.33
C LEU A 111 16.59 -7.34 -3.27
N GLN A 112 17.91 -7.39 -3.34
CA GLN A 112 18.79 -6.70 -2.40
C GLN A 112 18.59 -5.18 -2.50
N LYS A 113 18.49 -4.66 -3.70
CA LYS A 113 18.23 -3.24 -3.94
C LYS A 113 16.87 -2.82 -3.36
N LEU A 114 15.86 -3.63 -3.58
CA LEU A 114 14.53 -3.37 -3.03
C LEU A 114 14.53 -3.39 -1.50
N ALA A 115 15.24 -4.34 -0.91
CA ALA A 115 15.33 -4.47 0.54
C ALA A 115 16.10 -3.32 1.20
N ALA A 116 17.00 -2.68 0.47
CA ALA A 116 17.86 -1.61 0.98
C ALA A 116 17.21 -0.23 0.96
N VAL A 117 16.13 -0.05 0.22
CA VAL A 117 15.46 1.27 0.04
C VAL A 117 14.75 1.75 1.29
#